data_64b36efe44463fc4062de63337319e46
#
_entry.id   64b36efe44463fc4062de63337319e46
#
_cell.length_a   1.000
_cell.length_b   1.000
_cell.length_c   1.000
_cell.angle_alpha   90.00
_cell.angle_beta   90.00
_cell.angle_gamma   90.00
#
_symmetry.space_group_name_H-M   'P 1'
#
loop_
_entity.id
_entity.type
_entity.pdbx_description
1 polymer ?
#
loop_
_entity_poly.entity_id
_entity_poly.type
_entity_poly.pdbx_seq_one_letter_code
_entity_poly.pdbx_strand_id
1 'polypeptide(L)'
;MAIDKINFTNPSGFPEFLPGEKRLEQHLMDTIRRVYESYGFTPIETPAVERLEVLQAKGNQADNIIYGLQPILPPNRQAERDRSGAGDTGSEARALKFDQTVPLAAYIARHLNDLQFPFARYQMDLVFRGERAKDGRYRQFRQCDIDVVGRKELSLLYDAQMPAIIAEIFSQIQIGEFLIRINNRKILT
;
A
#
# COMPACT_ATOMS: atom_id res chain seq x y z
N MET A 1 -21.90 -32.00 9.69
CA MET A 1 -20.95 -31.03 10.29
C MET A 1 -21.77 -29.95 10.94
N ALA A 2 -21.64 -29.76 12.24
CA ALA A 2 -22.44 -28.78 12.97
C ALA A 2 -21.96 -27.38 12.60
N ILE A 3 -22.84 -26.59 12.01
CA ILE A 3 -22.65 -25.16 11.71
C ILE A 3 -22.50 -24.33 13.00
N ASP A 4 -22.82 -24.93 14.15
CA ASP A 4 -22.90 -24.29 15.46
C ASP A 4 -21.57 -23.73 16.05
N LYS A 5 -20.47 -23.77 15.32
CA LYS A 5 -19.16 -23.28 15.79
C LYS A 5 -18.44 -22.32 14.83
N ILE A 6 -19.10 -21.82 13.79
CA ILE A 6 -18.48 -20.85 12.91
C ILE A 6 -18.56 -19.47 13.56
N ASN A 7 -17.42 -18.87 13.82
CA ASN A 7 -17.34 -17.47 14.25
C ASN A 7 -17.45 -16.55 13.03
N PHE A 8 -18.49 -15.74 12.99
CA PHE A 8 -18.73 -14.79 11.90
C PHE A 8 -18.16 -13.39 12.17
N THR A 9 -17.44 -13.20 13.28
CA THR A 9 -16.81 -11.90 13.54
C THR A 9 -15.59 -11.70 12.63
N ASN A 10 -15.41 -10.47 12.16
CA ASN A 10 -14.26 -10.12 11.34
C ASN A 10 -12.96 -10.27 12.13
N PRO A 11 -11.87 -10.66 11.48
CA PRO A 11 -10.55 -10.57 12.09
C PRO A 11 -10.25 -9.13 12.54
N SER A 12 -9.65 -8.99 13.73
CA SER A 12 -9.33 -7.67 14.28
C SER A 12 -8.47 -6.85 13.32
N GLY A 13 -8.88 -5.62 13.03
CA GLY A 13 -8.17 -4.70 12.15
C GLY A 13 -8.47 -4.87 10.65
N PHE A 14 -9.44 -5.71 10.29
CA PHE A 14 -9.94 -5.88 8.93
C PHE A 14 -11.38 -5.36 8.85
N PRO A 15 -11.57 -4.07 8.52
CA PRO A 15 -12.89 -3.46 8.52
C PRO A 15 -13.75 -3.94 7.36
N GLU A 16 -15.06 -3.97 7.59
CA GLU A 16 -16.08 -4.01 6.55
C GLU A 16 -16.80 -2.65 6.51
N PHE A 17 -17.26 -2.29 5.33
CA PHE A 17 -18.01 -1.06 5.12
C PHE A 17 -19.43 -1.37 4.68
N LEU A 18 -20.40 -0.80 5.36
CA LEU A 18 -21.80 -0.83 4.93
C LEU A 18 -21.97 0.03 3.66
N PRO A 19 -23.07 -0.17 2.90
CA PRO A 19 -23.25 0.52 1.62
C PRO A 19 -23.16 2.05 1.71
N GLY A 20 -23.58 2.65 2.81
CA GLY A 20 -23.47 4.11 3.05
C GLY A 20 -22.01 4.56 3.18
N GLU A 21 -21.26 3.89 4.03
CA GLU A 21 -19.83 4.15 4.27
C GLU A 21 -19.00 3.89 3.00
N LYS A 22 -19.34 2.81 2.28
CA LYS A 22 -18.65 2.49 1.03
C LYS A 22 -18.89 3.53 -0.08
N ARG A 23 -20.09 4.10 -0.17
CA ARG A 23 -20.35 5.22 -1.10
C ARG A 23 -19.55 6.46 -0.73
N LEU A 24 -19.41 6.76 0.56
CA LEU A 24 -18.58 7.87 1.02
C LEU A 24 -17.11 7.63 0.67
N GLU A 25 -16.58 6.44 0.95
CA GLU A 25 -15.20 6.10 0.56
C GLU A 25 -14.99 6.26 -0.95
N GLN A 26 -15.91 5.77 -1.78
CA GLN A 26 -15.83 5.92 -3.24
C GLN A 26 -15.80 7.39 -3.66
N HIS A 27 -16.67 8.22 -3.08
CA HIS A 27 -16.68 9.66 -3.37
C HIS A 27 -15.35 10.34 -3.01
N LEU A 28 -14.76 9.99 -1.86
CA LEU A 28 -13.43 10.47 -1.46
C LEU A 28 -12.35 10.02 -2.46
N MET A 29 -12.37 8.73 -2.84
CA MET A 29 -11.42 8.19 -3.82
C MET A 29 -11.54 8.90 -5.18
N ASP A 30 -12.75 9.14 -5.66
CA ASP A 30 -12.98 9.83 -6.94
C ASP A 30 -12.53 11.29 -6.89
N THR A 31 -12.69 11.95 -5.76
CA THR A 31 -12.19 13.32 -5.57
C THR A 31 -10.67 13.36 -5.56
N ILE A 32 -10.01 12.48 -4.81
CA ILE A 32 -8.56 12.38 -4.76
C ILE A 32 -7.99 12.07 -6.16
N ARG A 33 -8.57 11.11 -6.87
CA ARG A 33 -8.17 10.74 -8.23
C ARG A 33 -8.19 11.94 -9.18
N ARG A 34 -9.31 12.67 -9.21
CA ARG A 34 -9.45 13.85 -10.08
C ARG A 34 -8.38 14.90 -9.81
N VAL A 35 -8.05 15.14 -8.54
CA VAL A 35 -6.98 16.08 -8.19
C VAL A 35 -5.63 15.54 -8.65
N TYR A 36 -5.30 14.29 -8.41
CA TYR A 36 -4.03 13.70 -8.87
C TYR A 36 -3.87 13.82 -10.40
N GLU A 37 -4.91 13.47 -11.15
CA GLU A 37 -4.92 13.53 -12.62
C GLU A 37 -4.82 14.98 -13.14
N SER A 38 -5.42 15.96 -12.45
CA SER A 38 -5.31 17.39 -12.82
C SER A 38 -3.88 17.93 -12.70
N TYR A 39 -3.04 17.31 -11.84
CA TYR A 39 -1.61 17.60 -11.71
C TYR A 39 -0.72 16.75 -12.63
N GLY A 40 -1.31 15.94 -13.49
CA GLY A 40 -0.59 15.12 -14.46
C GLY A 40 -0.06 13.79 -13.93
N PHE A 41 -0.52 13.34 -12.76
CA PHE A 41 -0.19 12.00 -12.26
C PHE A 41 -0.98 10.94 -13.02
N THR A 42 -0.32 9.85 -13.35
CA THR A 42 -0.91 8.71 -14.06
C THR A 42 -1.14 7.52 -13.14
N PRO A 43 -2.24 6.76 -13.32
CA PRO A 43 -2.51 5.59 -12.49
C PRO A 43 -1.55 4.46 -12.78
N ILE A 44 -1.14 3.77 -11.72
CA ILE A 44 -0.52 2.44 -11.81
C ILE A 44 -1.18 1.49 -10.82
N GLU A 45 -0.98 0.21 -11.04
CA GLU A 45 -1.37 -0.83 -10.10
C GLU A 45 -0.20 -1.83 -9.94
N THR A 46 0.08 -2.20 -8.69
CA THR A 46 1.04 -3.24 -8.36
C THR A 46 0.30 -4.38 -7.64
N PRO A 47 0.72 -5.63 -7.81
CA PRO A 47 0.08 -6.76 -7.15
C PRO A 47 -0.04 -6.57 -5.62
N ALA A 48 -1.11 -7.09 -5.04
CA ALA A 48 -1.26 -7.14 -3.58
C ALA A 48 -0.26 -8.11 -2.93
N VAL A 49 0.20 -9.09 -3.69
CA VAL A 49 1.16 -10.11 -3.29
C VAL A 49 2.49 -9.87 -4.00
N GLU A 50 3.56 -9.80 -3.23
CA GLU A 50 4.92 -9.67 -3.75
C GLU A 50 5.82 -10.75 -3.14
N ARG A 51 7.01 -10.96 -3.69
CA ARG A 51 8.04 -11.81 -3.07
C ARG A 51 8.49 -11.19 -1.75
N LEU A 52 8.63 -12.02 -0.73
CA LEU A 52 9.05 -11.55 0.60
C LEU A 52 10.41 -10.84 0.55
N GLU A 53 11.34 -11.35 -0.24
CA GLU A 53 12.67 -10.75 -0.43
C GLU A 53 12.60 -9.30 -0.96
N VAL A 54 11.65 -9.02 -1.87
CA VAL A 54 11.42 -7.68 -2.42
C VAL A 54 10.91 -6.74 -1.33
N LEU A 55 9.92 -7.19 -0.54
CA LEU A 55 9.35 -6.38 0.55
C LEU A 55 10.39 -6.10 1.66
N GLN A 56 11.35 -6.97 1.85
CA GLN A 56 12.43 -6.82 2.84
C GLN A 56 13.64 -6.02 2.32
N ALA A 57 13.73 -5.74 1.02
CA ALA A 57 14.88 -5.08 0.40
C ALA A 57 15.14 -3.64 0.89
N LYS A 58 14.17 -2.99 1.54
CA LYS A 58 14.28 -1.61 2.07
C LYS A 58 15.17 -1.48 3.32
N GLY A 59 15.89 -2.54 3.74
CA GLY A 59 16.75 -2.51 4.93
C GLY A 59 15.97 -2.61 6.25
N ASN A 60 16.62 -2.30 7.38
CA ASN A 60 16.12 -2.46 8.74
C ASN A 60 14.77 -1.77 9.03
N GLN A 61 13.69 -2.25 8.43
CA GLN A 61 12.32 -1.98 8.89
C GLN A 61 11.92 -3.06 9.89
N ALA A 62 12.70 -3.18 10.96
CA ALA A 62 12.48 -4.14 12.06
C ALA A 62 11.09 -3.99 12.71
N ASP A 63 10.39 -2.89 12.44
CA ASP A 63 9.12 -2.56 13.06
C ASP A 63 7.89 -2.95 12.23
N ASN A 64 8.04 -3.30 10.95
CA ASN A 64 6.90 -3.68 10.12
C ASN A 64 6.65 -5.19 10.17
N ILE A 65 5.51 -5.58 10.71
CA ILE A 65 5.05 -6.97 10.67
C ILE A 65 4.38 -7.23 9.33
N ILE A 66 5.01 -8.07 8.50
CA ILE A 66 4.54 -8.43 7.16
C ILE A 66 3.70 -9.70 7.23
N TYR A 67 2.54 -9.72 6.57
CA TYR A 67 1.74 -10.92 6.41
C TYR A 67 2.33 -11.84 5.35
N GLY A 68 2.94 -12.95 5.78
CA GLY A 68 3.35 -14.05 4.90
C GLY A 68 2.15 -14.86 4.41
N LEU A 69 2.24 -15.38 3.19
CA LEU A 69 1.19 -16.19 2.57
C LEU A 69 1.66 -17.63 2.43
N GLN A 70 0.84 -18.56 2.85
CA GLN A 70 1.05 -19.99 2.65
C GLN A 70 -0.16 -20.59 1.95
N PRO A 71 0.03 -21.39 0.88
CA PRO A 71 -1.06 -22.11 0.25
C PRO A 71 -1.67 -23.12 1.22
N ILE A 72 -2.98 -23.15 1.34
CA ILE A 72 -3.70 -24.22 2.05
C ILE A 72 -3.87 -25.36 1.05
N LEU A 73 -3.14 -26.44 1.29
CA LEU A 73 -3.20 -27.64 0.44
C LEU A 73 -4.30 -28.59 0.92
N PRO A 74 -4.93 -29.35 0.00
CA PRO A 74 -5.77 -30.47 0.40
C PRO A 74 -5.00 -31.48 1.25
N PRO A 75 -5.67 -32.23 2.17
CA PRO A 75 -4.98 -33.10 3.13
C PRO A 75 -4.01 -34.12 2.52
N ASN A 76 -4.35 -34.67 1.35
CA ASN A 76 -3.49 -35.60 0.61
C ASN A 76 -2.18 -34.94 0.14
N ARG A 77 -2.25 -33.73 -0.39
CA ARG A 77 -1.07 -32.97 -0.83
C ARG A 77 -0.27 -32.37 0.34
N GLN A 78 -0.93 -32.04 1.43
CA GLN A 78 -0.24 -31.60 2.65
C GLN A 78 0.67 -32.71 3.18
N ALA A 79 0.17 -33.94 3.25
CA ALA A 79 0.95 -35.11 3.68
C ALA A 79 2.14 -35.42 2.75
N GLU A 80 2.01 -35.19 1.45
CA GLU A 80 3.11 -35.33 0.47
C GLU A 80 4.19 -34.27 0.69
N ARG A 81 3.78 -33.01 0.91
CA ARG A 81 4.67 -31.88 1.18
C ARG A 81 5.46 -32.09 2.48
N ASP A 82 4.78 -32.52 3.55
CA ASP A 82 5.39 -32.78 4.84
C ASP A 82 6.42 -33.93 4.76
N ARG A 83 6.16 -34.95 3.93
CA ARG A 83 7.10 -36.07 3.68
C ARG A 83 8.31 -35.66 2.83
N SER A 84 8.12 -34.77 1.87
CA SER A 84 9.19 -34.34 0.97
C SER A 84 10.17 -33.36 1.61
N GLY A 85 9.85 -32.84 2.81
CA GLY A 85 10.63 -31.79 3.46
C GLY A 85 10.70 -30.49 2.66
N ALA A 86 9.91 -30.38 1.59
CA ALA A 86 9.79 -29.19 0.77
C ALA A 86 9.03 -28.11 1.55
N GLY A 87 9.66 -27.58 2.59
CA GLY A 87 9.32 -26.27 3.12
C GLY A 87 9.42 -25.25 2.00
N ASP A 88 8.61 -24.20 2.08
CA ASP A 88 8.71 -23.07 1.15
C ASP A 88 10.16 -22.55 1.24
N THR A 89 11.00 -23.00 0.31
CA THR A 89 12.40 -22.58 0.27
C THR A 89 12.39 -21.09 0.01
N GLY A 90 13.03 -20.31 0.85
CA GLY A 90 12.93 -18.85 0.99
C GLY A 90 12.94 -17.99 -0.29
N SER A 91 13.24 -18.55 -1.48
CA SER A 91 13.18 -17.85 -2.76
C SER A 91 11.76 -17.72 -3.33
N GLU A 92 10.78 -18.48 -2.83
CA GLU A 92 9.37 -18.43 -3.27
C GLU A 92 8.40 -17.88 -2.21
N ALA A 93 8.91 -17.49 -1.05
CA ALA A 93 8.07 -16.93 0.00
C ALA A 93 7.34 -15.68 -0.52
N ARG A 94 6.02 -15.67 -0.36
CA ARG A 94 5.13 -14.60 -0.79
C ARG A 94 4.51 -13.92 0.41
N ALA A 95 4.25 -12.62 0.28
CA ALA A 95 3.65 -11.85 1.35
C ALA A 95 2.76 -10.75 0.80
N LEU A 96 1.87 -10.23 1.64
CA LEU A 96 1.05 -9.08 1.31
C LEU A 96 1.87 -7.79 1.43
N LYS A 97 1.69 -6.87 0.48
CA LYS A 97 2.33 -5.55 0.52
C LYS A 97 1.88 -4.76 1.75
N PHE A 98 2.82 -4.17 2.45
CA PHE A 98 2.57 -3.35 3.64
C PHE A 98 2.62 -1.84 3.37
N ASP A 99 3.16 -1.45 2.22
CA ASP A 99 3.17 -0.10 1.65
C ASP A 99 3.11 -0.17 0.12
N GLN A 100 3.16 0.97 -0.53
CA GLN A 100 3.21 1.05 -2.00
C GLN A 100 4.58 1.47 -2.53
N THR A 101 5.48 1.94 -1.67
CA THR A 101 6.82 2.45 -2.04
C THR A 101 7.73 1.32 -2.52
N VAL A 102 7.77 0.20 -1.79
CA VAL A 102 8.61 -0.95 -2.17
C VAL A 102 8.11 -1.61 -3.45
N PRO A 103 6.81 -1.91 -3.60
CA PRO A 103 6.27 -2.38 -4.88
C PRO A 103 6.51 -1.41 -6.04
N LEU A 104 6.45 -0.09 -5.81
CA LEU A 104 6.79 0.91 -6.83
C LEU A 104 8.25 0.79 -7.28
N ALA A 105 9.19 0.67 -6.35
CA ALA A 105 10.60 0.51 -6.69
C ALA A 105 10.83 -0.72 -7.57
N ALA A 106 10.20 -1.85 -7.23
CA ALA A 106 10.24 -3.07 -8.03
C ALA A 106 9.56 -2.90 -9.39
N TYR A 107 8.42 -2.18 -9.44
CA TYR A 107 7.73 -1.84 -10.68
C TYR A 107 8.63 -1.04 -11.63
N ILE A 108 9.26 0.02 -11.13
CA ILE A 108 10.18 0.86 -11.91
C ILE A 108 11.37 0.05 -12.42
N ALA A 109 11.95 -0.81 -11.59
CA ALA A 109 13.07 -1.66 -12.00
C ALA A 109 12.68 -2.62 -13.13
N ARG A 110 11.46 -3.17 -13.09
CA ARG A 110 10.94 -4.07 -14.14
C ARG A 110 10.61 -3.34 -15.45
N HIS A 111 10.17 -2.08 -15.37
CA HIS A 111 9.66 -1.30 -16.51
C HIS A 111 10.52 -0.08 -16.85
N LEU A 112 11.81 -0.09 -16.46
CA LEU A 112 12.68 1.08 -16.60
C LEU A 112 12.77 1.62 -18.03
N ASN A 113 12.66 0.75 -19.02
CA ASN A 113 12.75 1.10 -20.44
C ASN A 113 11.40 1.47 -21.07
N ASP A 114 10.30 1.18 -20.39
CA ASP A 114 8.95 1.46 -20.86
C ASP A 114 8.42 2.79 -20.30
N LEU A 115 9.05 3.30 -19.22
CA LEU A 115 8.61 4.49 -18.51
C LEU A 115 9.30 5.75 -19.02
N GLN A 116 8.54 6.83 -19.14
CA GLN A 116 9.06 8.16 -19.39
C GLN A 116 9.36 8.88 -18.06
N PHE A 117 10.49 9.56 -17.99
CA PHE A 117 10.93 10.27 -16.80
C PHE A 117 11.01 11.80 -17.04
N PRO A 118 10.66 12.66 -16.06
CA PRO A 118 10.19 12.27 -14.72
C PRO A 118 8.85 11.53 -14.77
N PHE A 119 8.74 10.44 -14.02
CA PHE A 119 7.56 9.59 -13.96
C PHE A 119 6.69 10.00 -12.76
N ALA A 120 5.59 10.69 -13.03
CA ALA A 120 4.59 11.07 -12.03
C ALA A 120 3.47 10.02 -12.01
N ARG A 121 3.31 9.34 -10.89
CA ARG A 121 2.33 8.26 -10.74
C ARG A 121 1.46 8.44 -9.51
N TYR A 122 0.25 7.90 -9.53
CA TYR A 122 -0.52 7.66 -8.32
C TYR A 122 -0.96 6.20 -8.23
N GLN A 123 -1.19 5.73 -7.01
CA GLN A 123 -1.79 4.44 -6.72
C GLN A 123 -2.69 4.56 -5.49
N MET A 124 -3.91 4.02 -5.60
CA MET A 124 -4.92 4.07 -4.54
C MET A 124 -5.38 2.65 -4.24
N ASP A 125 -4.70 1.96 -3.31
CA ASP A 125 -4.86 0.53 -3.15
C ASP A 125 -4.76 0.09 -1.68
N LEU A 126 -5.16 -1.14 -1.41
CA LEU A 126 -5.08 -1.74 -0.09
C LEU A 126 -3.64 -2.13 0.25
N VAL A 127 -3.28 -1.88 1.50
CA VAL A 127 -2.05 -2.35 2.13
C VAL A 127 -2.37 -3.09 3.43
N PHE A 128 -1.44 -3.94 3.86
CA PHE A 128 -1.66 -4.87 4.96
C PHE A 128 -0.51 -4.80 5.96
N ARG A 129 -0.82 -4.43 7.20
CA ARG A 129 0.16 -4.31 8.29
C ARG A 129 -0.21 -5.21 9.45
N GLY A 130 0.75 -6.04 9.89
CA GLY A 130 0.53 -7.02 10.95
C GLY A 130 0.55 -6.46 12.37
N GLU A 131 0.82 -5.17 12.56
CA GLU A 131 0.88 -4.51 13.86
C GLU A 131 -0.46 -4.62 14.61
N ARG A 132 -0.39 -4.41 15.92
CA ARG A 132 -1.59 -4.44 16.76
C ARG A 132 -2.58 -3.36 16.34
N ALA A 133 -3.79 -3.78 15.97
CA ALA A 133 -4.89 -2.86 15.68
C ALA A 133 -5.21 -2.01 16.93
N LYS A 134 -5.42 -0.72 16.72
CA LYS A 134 -5.86 0.28 17.71
C LYS A 134 -6.89 1.19 17.04
N ASP A 135 -7.53 2.05 17.83
CA ASP A 135 -8.43 3.06 17.29
C ASP A 135 -7.72 3.92 16.24
N GLY A 136 -8.30 3.99 15.05
CA GLY A 136 -7.73 4.68 13.89
C GLY A 136 -6.56 3.97 13.21
N ARG A 137 -6.16 2.76 13.67
CA ARG A 137 -5.13 1.94 13.02
C ARG A 137 -5.67 0.57 12.66
N TYR A 138 -5.86 0.37 11.37
CA TYR A 138 -6.30 -0.91 10.80
C TYR A 138 -5.11 -1.73 10.31
N ARG A 139 -5.32 -3.04 10.19
CA ARG A 139 -4.38 -3.97 9.57
C ARG A 139 -4.57 -4.04 8.06
N GLN A 140 -5.76 -3.77 7.59
CA GLN A 140 -6.10 -3.57 6.18
C GLN A 140 -6.66 -2.17 6.02
N PHE A 141 -6.02 -1.36 5.18
CA PHE A 141 -6.49 0.00 4.89
C PHE A 141 -6.01 0.44 3.50
N ARG A 142 -6.62 1.49 2.98
CA ARG A 142 -6.26 2.05 1.68
C ARG A 142 -5.22 3.16 1.85
N GLN A 143 -4.18 3.10 1.04
CA GLN A 143 -3.26 4.22 0.83
C GLN A 143 -3.55 4.89 -0.51
N CYS A 144 -3.42 6.21 -0.54
CA CYS A 144 -3.51 7.04 -1.73
C CYS A 144 -2.17 7.74 -1.91
N ASP A 145 -1.27 7.12 -2.62
CA ASP A 145 0.11 7.57 -2.76
C ASP A 145 0.33 8.23 -4.11
N ILE A 146 1.10 9.32 -4.10
CA ILE A 146 1.64 9.98 -5.28
C ILE A 146 3.15 10.04 -5.17
N ASP A 147 3.85 9.78 -6.26
CA ASP A 147 5.29 9.89 -6.35
C ASP A 147 5.71 10.46 -7.70
N VAL A 148 6.81 11.20 -7.69
CA VAL A 148 7.52 11.59 -8.89
C VAL A 148 8.92 10.99 -8.84
N VAL A 149 9.26 10.21 -9.86
CA VAL A 149 10.54 9.53 -9.95
C VAL A 149 11.35 10.11 -11.09
N GLY A 150 12.56 10.57 -10.78
CA GLY A 150 13.55 11.04 -11.77
C GLY A 150 14.66 10.01 -12.02
N ARG A 151 15.28 10.06 -13.20
CA ARG A 151 16.43 9.19 -13.52
C ARG A 151 17.77 9.72 -12.97
N LYS A 152 17.94 11.05 -12.95
CA LYS A 152 19.19 11.72 -12.50
C LYS A 152 18.89 12.79 -11.49
N GLU A 153 18.28 13.87 -11.96
CA GLU A 153 17.90 15.00 -11.12
C GLU A 153 16.38 15.15 -11.13
N LEU A 154 15.83 15.59 -10.02
CA LEU A 154 14.43 15.90 -9.87
C LEU A 154 14.32 17.34 -9.38
N SER A 155 13.44 18.14 -10.00
CA SER A 155 13.22 19.51 -9.60
C SER A 155 12.62 19.58 -8.19
N LEU A 156 13.11 20.49 -7.36
CA LEU A 156 12.54 20.79 -6.04
C LEU A 156 11.09 21.33 -6.10
N LEU A 157 10.64 21.73 -7.28
CA LEU A 157 9.23 22.11 -7.48
C LEU A 157 8.27 20.96 -7.20
N TYR A 158 8.68 19.72 -7.41
CA TYR A 158 7.86 18.57 -7.07
C TYR A 158 7.64 18.45 -5.55
N ASP A 159 8.65 18.75 -4.73
CA ASP A 159 8.48 18.78 -3.27
C ASP A 159 7.49 19.86 -2.82
N ALA A 160 7.51 21.03 -3.48
CA ALA A 160 6.55 22.11 -3.22
C ALA A 160 5.13 21.79 -3.72
N GLN A 161 5.01 20.99 -4.77
CA GLN A 161 3.74 20.58 -5.36
C GLN A 161 2.96 19.63 -4.43
N MET A 162 3.65 18.73 -3.71
CA MET A 162 3.01 17.73 -2.84
C MET A 162 2.07 18.35 -1.79
N PRO A 163 2.49 19.32 -0.96
CA PRO A 163 1.59 19.96 -0.01
C PRO A 163 0.47 20.76 -0.68
N ALA A 164 0.68 21.32 -1.87
CA ALA A 164 -0.37 22.01 -2.64
C ALA A 164 -1.49 21.03 -3.06
N ILE A 165 -1.12 19.87 -3.57
CA ILE A 165 -2.06 18.79 -3.93
C ILE A 165 -2.87 18.35 -2.70
N ILE A 166 -2.21 18.16 -1.55
CA ILE A 166 -2.89 17.75 -0.31
C ILE A 166 -3.87 18.84 0.14
N ALA A 167 -3.46 20.13 0.07
CA ALA A 167 -4.33 21.24 0.42
C ALA A 167 -5.58 21.32 -0.47
N GLU A 168 -5.40 21.10 -1.78
CA GLU A 168 -6.52 21.08 -2.71
C GLU A 168 -7.49 19.94 -2.43
N ILE A 169 -6.97 18.71 -2.21
CA ILE A 169 -7.79 17.55 -1.83
C ILE A 169 -8.60 17.86 -0.58
N PHE A 170 -7.96 18.35 0.49
CA PHE A 170 -8.63 18.62 1.75
C PHE A 170 -9.68 19.72 1.63
N SER A 171 -9.46 20.71 0.77
CA SER A 171 -10.43 21.75 0.47
C SER A 171 -11.63 21.18 -0.29
N GLN A 172 -11.41 20.29 -1.27
CA GLN A 172 -12.50 19.69 -2.05
C GLN A 172 -13.35 18.71 -1.26
N ILE A 173 -12.74 17.92 -0.36
CA ILE A 173 -13.49 16.99 0.50
C ILE A 173 -14.09 17.66 1.74
N GLN A 174 -13.81 18.94 1.96
CA GLN A 174 -14.38 19.75 3.04
C GLN A 174 -14.20 19.15 4.46
N ILE A 175 -13.00 18.71 4.77
CA ILE A 175 -12.70 18.09 6.09
C ILE A 175 -12.78 19.10 7.27
N GLY A 176 -12.99 20.38 6.99
CA GLY A 176 -12.94 21.46 7.97
C GLY A 176 -11.60 22.20 7.94
N GLU A 177 -11.28 22.90 9.03
CA GLU A 177 -10.00 23.61 9.14
C GLU A 177 -8.85 22.63 9.27
N PHE A 178 -7.77 22.86 8.51
CA PHE A 178 -6.56 22.04 8.56
C PHE A 178 -5.30 22.91 8.48
N LEU A 179 -4.20 22.35 8.94
CA LEU A 179 -2.88 22.98 8.89
C LEU A 179 -1.86 22.01 8.29
N ILE A 180 -1.19 22.43 7.22
CA ILE A 180 -0.07 21.68 6.64
C ILE A 180 1.24 22.21 7.26
N ARG A 181 1.93 21.36 7.98
CA ARG A 181 3.25 21.68 8.57
C ARG A 181 4.34 21.12 7.67
N ILE A 182 5.21 22.02 7.20
CA ILE A 182 6.36 21.70 6.37
C ILE A 182 7.64 21.85 7.21
N ASN A 183 8.55 20.90 7.10
CA ASN A 183 9.85 20.95 7.71
C ASN A 183 10.93 20.58 6.70
N ASN A 184 12.14 21.12 6.91
CA ASN A 184 13.31 20.75 6.14
C ASN A 184 14.42 20.29 7.09
N ARG A 185 15.02 19.15 6.80
CA ARG A 185 16.08 18.57 7.62
C ARG A 185 17.26 19.54 7.84
N LYS A 186 17.53 20.45 6.89
CA LYS A 186 18.57 21.48 7.00
C LYS A 186 18.26 22.53 8.08
N ILE A 187 17.02 22.63 8.56
CA ILE A 187 16.65 23.56 9.65
C ILE A 187 17.01 22.97 11.02
N LEU A 188 17.17 21.64 11.09
CA LEU A 188 17.43 20.89 12.31
C LEU A 188 18.93 20.63 12.55
N THR A 189 19.79 21.05 11.64
CA THR A 189 21.25 21.02 11.74
C THR A 189 21.80 22.42 12.01
#